data_242029d9bfe33da53c58d18e7ea7ae2e
#
_entry.id   242029d9bfe33da53c58d18e7ea7ae2e
#
_cell.length_a   1.000
_cell.length_b   1.000
_cell.length_c   1.000
_cell.angle_alpha   90.00
_cell.angle_beta   90.00
_cell.angle_gamma   90.00
#
_symmetry.space_group_name_H-M   'P 1'
#
loop_
_entity.id
_entity.type
_entity.pdbx_description
1 polymer ?
#
loop_
_entity_poly.entity_id
_entity_poly.type
_entity_poly.pdbx_seq_one_letter_code
_entity_poly.pdbx_strand_id
1 'polypeptide(L)'
;MSPRIAAAHLSDRAAGVLRQLFAAVAADFAFRLWDGTTVVFGDGPPAFTVVVHASQTFFRLLRDPTPLAFGEAYVEGALDIEGDLFAAMHVANSLEETRPPLAERLRLLLSLSPLALRPASHREE
;
A
#
# COMPACT_ATOMS: atom_id res chain seq x y z
N MET A 1 10.77 -11.97 21.05
CA MET A 1 10.17 -12.07 19.70
C MET A 1 11.13 -11.52 18.66
N SER A 2 11.26 -12.21 17.57
CA SER A 2 12.17 -11.73 16.55
C SER A 2 11.54 -10.63 15.71
N PRO A 3 12.35 -9.65 15.27
CA PRO A 3 11.81 -8.60 14.39
C PRO A 3 11.20 -9.15 13.11
N ARG A 4 11.69 -10.29 12.64
CA ARG A 4 11.15 -10.90 11.43
C ARG A 4 9.69 -11.32 11.60
N ILE A 5 9.36 -11.87 12.77
CA ILE A 5 7.99 -12.29 13.05
C ILE A 5 7.08 -11.07 13.11
N ALA A 6 7.52 -10.00 13.74
CA ALA A 6 6.72 -8.78 13.81
C ALA A 6 6.50 -8.19 12.41
N ALA A 7 7.53 -8.22 11.56
CA ALA A 7 7.41 -7.71 10.20
C ALA A 7 6.44 -8.55 9.39
N ALA A 8 6.44 -9.87 9.57
CA ALA A 8 5.52 -10.76 8.85
C ALA A 8 4.08 -10.47 9.25
N HIS A 9 3.82 -10.24 10.53
CA HIS A 9 2.47 -9.90 10.98
C HIS A 9 2.01 -8.56 10.40
N LEU A 10 2.90 -7.60 10.33
CA LEU A 10 2.57 -6.30 9.76
C LEU A 10 2.24 -6.43 8.27
N SER A 11 3.03 -7.20 7.53
CA SER A 11 2.77 -7.36 6.10
C SER A 11 1.50 -8.15 5.84
N ASP A 12 1.14 -9.11 6.70
CA ASP A 12 -0.12 -9.81 6.57
C ASP A 12 -1.30 -8.85 6.73
N ARG A 13 -1.22 -7.95 7.70
CA ARG A 13 -2.26 -6.95 7.90
C ARG A 13 -2.31 -5.96 6.74
N ALA A 14 -1.13 -5.57 6.26
CA ALA A 14 -1.05 -4.68 5.12
C ALA A 14 -1.69 -5.32 3.87
N ALA A 15 -1.46 -6.61 3.66
CA ALA A 15 -2.08 -7.33 2.56
C ALA A 15 -3.61 -7.28 2.66
N GLY A 16 -4.14 -7.47 3.87
CA GLY A 16 -5.58 -7.38 4.08
C GLY A 16 -6.14 -6.02 3.77
N VAL A 17 -5.43 -4.96 4.19
CA VAL A 17 -5.85 -3.59 3.91
C VAL A 17 -5.82 -3.31 2.41
N LEU A 18 -4.78 -3.77 1.72
CA LEU A 18 -4.69 -3.60 0.27
C LEU A 18 -5.85 -4.28 -0.44
N ARG A 19 -6.23 -5.48 0.00
CA ARG A 19 -7.35 -6.18 -0.63
C ARG A 19 -8.65 -5.41 -0.46
N GLN A 20 -8.86 -4.78 0.68
CA GLN A 20 -10.04 -3.95 0.90
C GLN A 20 -9.99 -2.66 0.07
N LEU A 21 -8.83 -2.03 0.04
CA LEU A 21 -8.68 -0.75 -0.63
C LEU A 21 -8.88 -0.89 -2.15
N PHE A 22 -8.40 -1.98 -2.73
CA PHE A 22 -8.49 -2.22 -4.17
C PHE A 22 -9.64 -3.13 -4.56
N ALA A 23 -10.58 -3.39 -3.66
CA ALA A 23 -11.66 -4.33 -3.93
C ALA A 23 -12.51 -3.93 -5.14
N ALA A 24 -12.65 -2.61 -5.40
CA ALA A 24 -13.46 -2.12 -6.51
C ALA A 24 -12.66 -1.95 -7.79
N VAL A 25 -11.37 -2.21 -7.78
CA VAL A 25 -10.52 -2.02 -8.95
C VAL A 25 -10.39 -3.34 -9.70
N ALA A 26 -10.83 -3.36 -10.95
CA ALA A 26 -10.76 -4.55 -11.78
C ALA A 26 -9.50 -4.48 -12.67
N ALA A 27 -8.42 -5.07 -12.20
CA ALA A 27 -7.16 -5.06 -12.94
C ALA A 27 -6.27 -6.19 -12.43
N ASP A 28 -5.31 -6.58 -13.25
CA ASP A 28 -4.34 -7.64 -12.90
C ASP A 28 -3.02 -6.98 -12.54
N PHE A 29 -2.67 -7.04 -11.26
CA PHE A 29 -1.42 -6.45 -10.78
C PHE A 29 -1.04 -7.08 -9.46
N ALA A 30 0.12 -6.68 -8.92
CA ALA A 30 0.60 -7.22 -7.65
C ALA A 30 1.33 -6.14 -6.86
N PHE A 31 1.39 -6.34 -5.56
CA PHE A 31 2.25 -5.57 -4.67
C PHE A 31 3.28 -6.51 -4.08
N ARG A 32 4.51 -6.06 -3.99
CA ARG A 32 5.55 -6.77 -3.24
C ARG A 32 5.97 -5.88 -2.07
N LEU A 33 5.77 -6.38 -0.88
CA LEU A 33 5.97 -5.60 0.34
C LEU A 33 7.42 -5.72 0.81
N TRP A 34 7.74 -4.96 1.85
CA TRP A 34 9.11 -4.79 2.33
C TRP A 34 9.79 -6.08 2.79
N ASP A 35 9.02 -7.09 3.13
CA ASP A 35 9.58 -8.39 3.55
C ASP A 35 9.52 -9.44 2.45
N GLY A 36 9.15 -9.04 1.23
CA GLY A 36 9.02 -9.97 0.11
C GLY A 36 7.65 -10.56 -0.07
N THR A 37 6.72 -10.29 0.84
CA THR A 37 5.34 -10.76 0.70
C THR A 37 4.72 -10.20 -0.57
N THR A 38 4.11 -11.06 -1.37
CA THR A 38 3.46 -10.64 -2.61
C THR A 38 1.95 -10.77 -2.48
N VAL A 39 1.24 -9.72 -2.87
CA VAL A 39 -0.22 -9.68 -2.86
C VAL A 39 -0.66 -9.53 -4.30
N VAL A 40 -1.40 -10.53 -4.82
CA VAL A 40 -1.80 -10.56 -6.22
C VAL A 40 -3.28 -10.20 -6.36
N PHE A 41 -3.57 -9.36 -7.33
CA PHE A 41 -4.92 -8.93 -7.65
C PHE A 41 -5.27 -9.37 -9.08
N GLY A 42 -6.54 -9.76 -9.28
CA GLY A 42 -6.99 -10.20 -10.58
C GLY A 42 -6.68 -11.67 -10.82
N ASP A 43 -7.13 -12.17 -11.97
CA ASP A 43 -7.00 -13.59 -12.30
C ASP A 43 -5.89 -13.87 -13.30
N GLY A 44 -5.43 -12.85 -14.01
CA GLY A 44 -4.41 -13.01 -15.03
C GLY A 44 -3.02 -12.68 -14.53
N PRO A 45 -2.03 -12.81 -15.40
CA PRO A 45 -0.66 -12.41 -15.04
C PRO A 45 -0.62 -10.92 -14.72
N PRO A 46 0.10 -10.51 -13.70
CA PRO A 46 0.16 -9.09 -13.33
C PRO A 46 0.76 -8.25 -14.47
N ALA A 47 0.07 -7.17 -14.81
CA ALA A 47 0.60 -6.22 -15.78
C ALA A 47 1.76 -5.42 -15.18
N PHE A 48 1.75 -5.26 -13.87
CA PHE A 48 2.83 -4.57 -13.16
C PHE A 48 2.86 -5.04 -11.72
N THR A 49 3.98 -4.78 -11.06
CA THR A 49 4.13 -5.03 -9.62
C THR A 49 4.62 -3.75 -8.96
N VAL A 50 3.94 -3.34 -7.90
CA VAL A 50 4.36 -2.20 -7.09
C VAL A 50 5.27 -2.75 -5.99
N VAL A 51 6.51 -2.30 -5.94
CA VAL A 51 7.48 -2.75 -4.95
C VAL A 51 7.58 -1.68 -3.87
N VAL A 52 7.12 -2.00 -2.68
CA VAL A 52 7.12 -1.08 -1.54
C VAL A 52 8.31 -1.44 -0.65
N HIS A 53 9.29 -0.55 -0.60
CA HIS A 53 10.57 -0.85 0.06
C HIS A 53 10.51 -0.75 1.57
N ALA A 54 9.60 0.04 2.12
CA ALA A 54 9.53 0.23 3.55
C ALA A 54 8.08 0.40 4.01
N SER A 55 7.81 -0.01 5.24
CA SER A 55 6.46 0.11 5.79
C SER A 55 6.01 1.56 5.90
N GLN A 56 6.93 2.48 6.12
CA GLN A 56 6.58 3.91 6.18
C GLN A 56 5.98 4.40 4.87
N THR A 57 6.50 3.92 3.75
CA THR A 57 5.96 4.27 2.45
C THR A 57 4.53 3.78 2.32
N PHE A 58 4.27 2.56 2.77
CA PHE A 58 2.94 1.99 2.74
C PHE A 58 1.95 2.85 3.54
N PHE A 59 2.32 3.24 4.76
CA PHE A 59 1.44 4.05 5.60
C PHE A 59 1.19 5.43 4.99
N ARG A 60 2.23 6.02 4.40
CA ARG A 60 2.10 7.31 3.74
C ARG A 60 1.08 7.25 2.60
N LEU A 61 1.16 6.21 1.78
CA LEU A 61 0.25 6.05 0.65
C LEU A 61 -1.16 5.70 1.10
N LEU A 62 -1.28 4.99 2.20
CA LEU A 62 -2.60 4.66 2.74
C LEU A 62 -3.32 5.90 3.24
N ARG A 63 -2.57 6.86 3.83
CA ARG A 63 -3.16 8.11 4.27
C ARG A 63 -3.57 9.00 3.11
N ASP A 64 -2.89 8.90 1.99
CA ASP A 64 -3.16 9.74 0.82
C ASP A 64 -3.03 8.92 -0.47
N PRO A 65 -4.03 8.06 -0.76
CA PRO A 65 -3.95 7.16 -1.90
C PRO A 65 -4.34 7.87 -3.21
N THR A 66 -3.52 8.83 -3.61
CA THR A 66 -3.75 9.61 -4.82
C THR A 66 -2.67 9.31 -5.85
N PRO A 67 -2.96 9.55 -7.15
CA PRO A 67 -1.93 9.39 -8.17
C PRO A 67 -0.71 10.26 -7.91
N LEU A 68 -0.91 11.45 -7.37
CA LEU A 68 0.21 12.33 -7.05
C LEU A 68 1.12 11.71 -5.99
N ALA A 69 0.53 11.16 -4.92
CA ALA A 69 1.32 10.56 -3.85
C ALA A 69 2.11 9.36 -4.36
N PHE A 70 1.49 8.52 -5.21
CA PHE A 70 2.18 7.39 -5.82
C PHE A 70 3.31 7.88 -6.72
N GLY A 71 3.05 8.91 -7.52
CA GLY A 71 4.08 9.46 -8.40
C GLY A 71 5.25 10.02 -7.64
N GLU A 72 4.99 10.73 -6.56
CA GLU A 72 6.05 11.29 -5.73
C GLU A 72 6.90 10.19 -5.10
N ALA A 73 6.26 9.15 -4.57
CA ALA A 73 6.97 8.03 -3.99
C ALA A 73 7.84 7.32 -5.01
N TYR A 74 7.33 7.20 -6.24
CA TYR A 74 8.07 6.56 -7.31
C TYR A 74 9.32 7.37 -7.67
N VAL A 75 9.16 8.69 -7.83
CA VAL A 75 10.28 9.56 -8.19
C VAL A 75 11.32 9.60 -7.09
N GLU A 76 10.89 9.57 -5.83
CA GLU A 76 11.81 9.55 -4.69
C GLU A 76 12.53 8.22 -4.52
N GLY A 77 12.09 7.18 -5.19
CA GLY A 77 12.67 5.86 -5.00
C GLY A 77 12.11 5.12 -3.79
N ALA A 78 11.03 5.62 -3.19
CA ALA A 78 10.41 4.97 -2.04
C ALA A 78 9.63 3.74 -2.46
N LEU A 79 9.20 3.70 -3.72
CA LEU A 79 8.63 2.49 -4.31
C LEU A 79 9.11 2.39 -5.75
N ASP A 80 8.95 1.20 -6.33
CA ASP A 80 9.27 0.95 -7.72
C ASP A 80 8.09 0.30 -8.41
N ILE A 81 8.03 0.46 -9.72
CA ILE A 81 7.04 -0.20 -10.56
C ILE A 81 7.79 -1.13 -11.50
N GLU A 82 7.50 -2.42 -11.40
CA GLU A 82 8.04 -3.41 -12.34
C GLU A 82 6.93 -3.75 -13.33
N GLY A 83 7.20 -3.60 -14.62
CA GLY A 83 6.23 -3.89 -15.64
C GLY A 83 5.67 -2.64 -16.29
N ASP A 84 4.37 -2.65 -16.58
CA ASP A 84 3.73 -1.59 -17.36
C ASP A 84 3.38 -0.39 -16.50
N LEU A 85 4.18 0.67 -16.63
CA LEU A 85 3.97 1.89 -15.86
C LEU A 85 2.63 2.56 -16.18
N PHE A 86 2.21 2.51 -17.44
CA PHE A 86 0.92 3.13 -17.81
C PHE A 86 -0.25 2.40 -17.17
N ALA A 87 -0.17 1.05 -17.09
CA ALA A 87 -1.18 0.28 -16.40
C ALA A 87 -1.22 0.66 -14.93
N ALA A 88 -0.06 0.88 -14.32
CA ALA A 88 0.01 1.27 -12.91
C ALA A 88 -0.64 2.64 -12.70
N MET A 89 -0.39 3.60 -13.59
CA MET A 89 -1.01 4.91 -13.48
C MET A 89 -2.52 4.84 -13.66
N HIS A 90 -2.98 3.97 -14.56
CA HIS A 90 -4.42 3.77 -14.76
C HIS A 90 -5.08 3.25 -13.48
N VAL A 91 -4.45 2.29 -12.81
CA VAL A 91 -4.97 1.76 -11.55
C VAL A 91 -4.97 2.84 -10.47
N ALA A 92 -3.93 3.66 -10.40
CA ALA A 92 -3.87 4.75 -9.43
C ALA A 92 -5.02 5.74 -9.64
N ASN A 93 -5.32 6.06 -10.90
CA ASN A 93 -6.45 6.95 -11.20
C ASN A 93 -7.77 6.30 -10.82
N SER A 94 -7.94 5.01 -11.11
CA SER A 94 -9.15 4.29 -10.73
C SER A 94 -9.33 4.26 -9.22
N LEU A 95 -8.24 4.09 -8.49
CA LEU A 95 -8.29 4.10 -7.03
C LEU A 95 -8.78 5.44 -6.50
N GLU A 96 -8.31 6.54 -7.10
CA GLU A 96 -8.75 7.85 -6.67
C GLU A 96 -10.24 8.03 -6.88
N GLU A 97 -10.77 7.54 -8.02
CA GLU A 97 -12.19 7.65 -8.31
C GLU A 97 -13.05 6.85 -7.34
N THR A 98 -12.53 5.73 -6.85
CA THR A 98 -13.27 4.84 -5.96
C THR A 98 -12.78 4.92 -4.53
N ARG A 99 -11.95 5.91 -4.23
CA ARG A 99 -11.32 6.04 -2.94
C ARG A 99 -12.36 6.08 -1.82
N PRO A 100 -12.13 5.33 -0.74
CA PRO A 100 -13.13 5.30 0.34
C PRO A 100 -13.20 6.64 1.06
N PRO A 101 -14.33 6.91 1.74
CA PRO A 101 -14.44 8.11 2.56
C PRO A 101 -13.37 8.17 3.63
N LEU A 102 -13.13 9.38 4.14
CA LEU A 102 -12.11 9.59 5.16
C LEU A 102 -12.31 8.67 6.38
N ALA A 103 -13.55 8.51 6.83
CA ALA A 103 -13.84 7.66 7.97
C ALA A 103 -13.40 6.21 7.71
N GLU A 104 -13.65 5.73 6.50
CA GLU A 104 -13.25 4.38 6.12
C GLU A 104 -11.73 4.24 6.09
N ARG A 105 -11.04 5.24 5.55
CA ARG A 105 -9.58 5.22 5.51
C ARG A 105 -8.98 5.25 6.91
N LEU A 106 -9.58 6.04 7.81
CA LEU A 106 -9.13 6.07 9.19
C LEU A 106 -9.31 4.73 9.86
N ARG A 107 -10.43 4.07 9.58
CA ARG A 107 -10.67 2.74 10.16
C ARG A 107 -9.63 1.73 9.66
N LEU A 108 -9.27 1.80 8.37
CA LEU A 108 -8.23 0.92 7.83
C LEU A 108 -6.88 1.18 8.49
N LEU A 109 -6.56 2.44 8.73
CA LEU A 109 -5.33 2.79 9.44
C LEU A 109 -5.34 2.24 10.86
N LEU A 110 -6.49 2.36 11.53
CA LEU A 110 -6.62 1.85 12.89
C LEU A 110 -6.47 0.34 12.96
N SER A 111 -6.82 -0.36 11.88
CA SER A 111 -6.65 -1.81 11.87
C SER A 111 -5.16 -2.21 11.87
N LEU A 112 -4.28 -1.28 11.52
CA LEU A 112 -2.84 -1.48 11.58
C LEU A 112 -2.24 -0.93 12.88
N SER A 113 -3.06 -0.23 13.66
CA SER A 113 -2.67 0.28 14.96
C SER A 113 -2.26 -0.88 15.89
N PRO A 114 -1.40 -0.68 16.87
CA PRO A 114 -0.87 0.62 17.28
C PRO A 114 0.33 1.08 16.46
N LEU A 115 0.80 0.27 15.56
CA LEU A 115 2.02 0.59 14.83
C LEU A 115 1.89 1.86 13.99
N ALA A 116 0.72 2.05 13.38
CA ALA A 116 0.51 3.19 12.51
C ALA A 116 0.38 4.50 13.27
N LEU A 117 -0.06 4.44 14.53
CA LEU A 117 -0.32 5.66 15.30
C LEU A 117 0.80 6.03 16.24
N ARG A 118 1.53 5.03 16.69
CA ARG A 118 2.50 5.23 17.75
C ARG A 118 3.57 6.26 17.45
N PRO A 119 4.21 6.23 16.33
CA PRO A 119 5.33 7.13 16.11
C PRO A 119 4.95 8.58 16.03
N ALA A 120 3.74 8.83 15.68
CA ALA A 120 3.31 10.22 15.55
C ALA A 120 3.44 10.94 16.88
N SER A 121 3.32 10.20 17.92
CA SER A 121 3.38 10.84 19.22
C SER A 121 4.79 10.98 19.70
N HIS A 122 5.58 10.33 19.38
CA HIS A 122 6.69 10.46 20.01
C HIS A 122 7.52 11.22 19.60
N ARG A 123 7.39 11.30 19.36
CA ARG A 123 8.01 12.01 19.10
C ARG A 123 8.05 12.95 19.54
N GLU A 124 7.88 12.80 20.15
CA GLU A 124 7.81 13.50 20.40
C GLU A 124 8.31 13.83 20.77
N GLU A 125 8.55 13.42 21.05
CA GLU A 125 9.03 13.83 21.17
C GLU A 125 9.40 14.11 21.01
#